data_af98b33bff8f3c438378cc650f1fd6b5
#
_entry.id   af98b33bff8f3c438378cc650f1fd6b5
#
_cell.length_a   1.000
_cell.length_b   1.000
_cell.length_c   1.000
_cell.angle_alpha   90.00
_cell.angle_beta   90.00
_cell.angle_gamma   90.00
#
_symmetry.space_group_name_H-M   'P 1'
#
loop_
_entity.id
_entity.type
_entity.pdbx_description
1 polymer ?
#
loop_
_entity_poly.entity_id
_entity_poly.type
_entity_poly.pdbx_seq_one_letter_code
_entity_poly.pdbx_strand_id
1 'polypeptide(L)'
;MTFAVNNISQRALTYDVDALVLTEGVSSTYTTHGETTVTEEGYLLDGADRKVTSVSGDGSRNGNTVTVDAGGTLKVTVTVTLSDKDKQYLDKSFENGMYVEGFVTLTARGSNGVNLNVPFLAFYGDWTQAPIFDEEFFDTNADELDAGIDAADKVMADAYPTKVIGGLYSDYISYLGSYYFKQDPSATQIAAQRDHVALSNQNNGADGNTTINTLESIWAGMLRNAKRVEIKVVEDSTGEVVFSKTNNNQRKSYSEGSSIYYSPIDIGFDAIEQNLKNNTQYTVTVDAYI
;
A
#
# COMPACT_ATOMS: atom_id res chain seq x y z
N MET A 1 3.65 22.75 -11.09
CA MET A 1 3.68 23.29 -9.73
C MET A 1 3.86 24.79 -9.75
N THR A 2 3.36 25.50 -8.72
CA THR A 2 3.47 26.97 -8.62
C THR A 2 4.04 27.34 -7.25
N PHE A 3 5.01 28.23 -7.22
CA PHE A 3 5.65 28.74 -6.02
C PHE A 3 5.96 30.23 -6.16
N ALA A 4 6.26 30.92 -5.04
CA ALA A 4 6.62 32.34 -5.03
C ALA A 4 8.11 32.52 -4.74
N VAL A 5 8.73 33.42 -5.45
CA VAL A 5 10.11 33.89 -5.22
C VAL A 5 10.04 35.34 -4.72
N ASN A 6 10.54 35.58 -3.51
CA ASN A 6 10.62 36.89 -2.92
C ASN A 6 12.04 37.42 -3.03
N ASN A 7 12.20 38.56 -3.70
CA ASN A 7 13.47 39.25 -3.78
C ASN A 7 13.54 40.35 -2.71
N ILE A 8 14.25 40.11 -1.62
CA ILE A 8 14.42 41.08 -0.53
C ILE A 8 15.56 42.10 -0.79
N SER A 9 16.22 41.96 -1.93
CA SER A 9 17.35 42.86 -2.29
C SER A 9 16.86 44.13 -2.99
N GLN A 10 17.75 45.10 -3.06
CA GLN A 10 17.49 46.39 -3.74
C GLN A 10 17.80 46.34 -5.25
N ARG A 11 18.02 45.15 -5.82
CA ARG A 11 18.33 44.98 -7.24
C ARG A 11 17.48 43.84 -7.78
N ALA A 12 17.14 43.89 -9.06
CA ALA A 12 16.51 42.77 -9.72
C ALA A 12 17.45 41.54 -9.72
N LEU A 13 16.90 40.35 -9.50
CA LEU A 13 17.60 39.08 -9.53
C LEU A 13 17.09 38.21 -10.66
N THR A 14 18.02 37.65 -11.42
CA THR A 14 17.68 36.75 -12.55
C THR A 14 18.14 35.35 -12.25
N TYR A 15 17.28 34.38 -12.55
CA TYR A 15 17.52 32.96 -12.33
C TYR A 15 17.27 32.15 -13.58
N ASP A 16 18.11 31.16 -13.84
CA ASP A 16 17.81 30.06 -14.74
C ASP A 16 17.08 28.98 -13.95
N VAL A 17 15.91 28.58 -14.47
CA VAL A 17 15.04 27.61 -13.84
C VAL A 17 15.15 26.29 -14.57
N ASP A 18 15.42 25.22 -13.83
CA ASP A 18 15.43 23.84 -14.30
C ASP A 18 14.79 22.94 -13.23
N ALA A 19 14.68 21.65 -13.49
CA ALA A 19 14.25 20.68 -12.51
C ALA A 19 15.04 19.37 -12.61
N LEU A 20 15.45 18.86 -11.47
CA LEU A 20 15.88 17.48 -11.31
C LEU A 20 14.62 16.63 -11.09
N VAL A 21 14.42 15.60 -11.93
CA VAL A 21 13.24 14.73 -11.90
C VAL A 21 13.69 13.31 -11.63
N LEU A 22 13.26 12.73 -10.55
CA LEU A 22 13.69 11.44 -10.04
C LEU A 22 12.49 10.54 -9.77
N THR A 23 12.76 9.25 -9.72
CA THR A 23 11.88 8.20 -9.20
C THR A 23 12.74 7.14 -8.53
N GLU A 24 12.13 6.08 -8.00
CA GLU A 24 12.85 4.95 -7.44
C GLU A 24 13.60 4.16 -8.52
N GLY A 25 14.80 3.70 -8.17
CA GLY A 25 15.54 2.72 -8.94
C GLY A 25 14.99 1.31 -8.73
N VAL A 26 15.16 0.46 -9.73
CA VAL A 26 14.76 -0.95 -9.67
C VAL A 26 15.97 -1.81 -9.95
N SER A 27 16.29 -2.72 -9.04
CA SER A 27 17.20 -3.82 -9.29
C SER A 27 16.40 -5.11 -9.39
N SER A 28 16.61 -5.89 -10.45
CA SER A 28 16.08 -7.24 -10.52
C SER A 28 16.95 -8.17 -9.68
N THR A 29 16.51 -8.42 -8.47
CA THR A 29 17.02 -9.55 -7.70
C THR A 29 16.09 -10.70 -7.96
N TYR A 30 16.53 -11.68 -8.74
CA TYR A 30 15.77 -12.91 -8.90
C TYR A 30 15.85 -13.68 -7.59
N THR A 31 14.79 -13.60 -6.81
CA THR A 31 14.49 -14.64 -5.84
C THR A 31 13.90 -15.84 -6.57
N THR A 32 13.76 -16.97 -5.91
CA THR A 32 13.08 -18.17 -6.46
C THR A 32 11.65 -17.87 -6.94
N HIS A 33 11.09 -16.72 -6.63
CA HIS A 33 9.71 -16.26 -6.96
C HIS A 33 9.66 -15.10 -7.94
N GLY A 34 10.79 -14.67 -8.51
CA GLY A 34 10.81 -13.66 -9.57
C GLY A 34 10.56 -12.22 -9.12
N GLU A 35 10.75 -11.91 -7.85
CA GLU A 35 10.50 -10.56 -7.33
C GLU A 35 11.47 -9.50 -7.86
N THR A 36 10.91 -8.35 -8.20
CA THR A 36 11.66 -7.13 -8.52
C THR A 36 11.79 -6.29 -7.24
N THR A 37 13.01 -6.06 -6.79
CA THR A 37 13.25 -5.23 -5.62
C THR A 37 13.42 -3.78 -6.03
N VAL A 38 12.65 -2.90 -5.43
CA VAL A 38 12.87 -1.45 -5.53
C VAL A 38 14.12 -1.10 -4.72
N THR A 39 15.06 -0.36 -5.32
CA THR A 39 16.26 0.09 -4.63
C THR A 39 16.03 1.45 -3.99
N GLU A 40 16.74 1.76 -2.90
CA GLU A 40 16.76 3.09 -2.30
C GLU A 40 17.52 4.12 -3.15
N GLU A 41 18.01 3.74 -4.33
CA GLU A 41 18.72 4.63 -5.25
C GLU A 41 17.73 5.38 -6.13
N GLY A 42 17.90 6.70 -6.20
CA GLY A 42 17.11 7.53 -7.10
C GLY A 42 17.45 7.26 -8.58
N TYR A 43 16.42 7.01 -9.38
CA TYR A 43 16.55 6.90 -10.84
C TYR A 43 16.21 8.23 -11.50
N LEU A 44 17.13 8.71 -12.38
CA LEU A 44 16.96 9.97 -13.08
C LEU A 44 16.05 9.81 -14.30
N LEU A 45 14.93 10.54 -14.31
CA LEU A 45 14.04 10.68 -15.46
C LEU A 45 14.57 11.80 -16.37
N ASP A 46 15.61 11.48 -17.13
CA ASP A 46 16.40 12.44 -17.93
C ASP A 46 15.66 12.98 -19.15
N GLY A 47 14.68 12.25 -19.64
CA GLY A 47 13.85 12.62 -20.78
C GLY A 47 12.74 13.64 -20.48
N ALA A 48 12.49 13.96 -19.21
CA ALA A 48 11.42 14.87 -18.82
C ALA A 48 11.63 16.29 -19.37
N ASP A 49 10.60 16.86 -19.99
CA ASP A 49 10.57 18.27 -20.42
C ASP A 49 10.23 19.17 -19.23
N ARG A 50 10.99 20.24 -19.05
CA ARG A 50 10.92 21.14 -17.90
C ARG A 50 10.77 22.57 -18.37
N LYS A 51 9.60 23.16 -18.14
CA LYS A 51 9.27 24.49 -18.65
C LYS A 51 8.68 25.41 -17.59
N VAL A 52 9.18 26.63 -17.55
CA VAL A 52 8.44 27.72 -16.92
C VAL A 52 7.28 28.08 -17.85
N THR A 53 6.04 27.75 -17.44
CA THR A 53 4.86 27.95 -18.27
C THR A 53 4.18 29.30 -18.05
N SER A 54 4.27 29.85 -16.83
CA SER A 54 3.75 31.19 -16.55
C SER A 54 4.47 31.86 -15.37
N VAL A 55 4.41 33.18 -15.32
CA VAL A 55 4.79 34.00 -14.17
C VAL A 55 3.72 35.06 -13.94
N SER A 56 3.58 35.52 -12.68
CA SER A 56 2.72 36.64 -12.31
C SER A 56 3.26 37.37 -11.08
N GLY A 57 3.11 38.68 -11.04
CA GLY A 57 3.65 39.56 -9.98
C GLY A 57 4.79 40.43 -10.49
N ASP A 58 5.75 40.76 -9.59
CA ASP A 58 6.78 41.76 -9.82
C ASP A 58 7.99 41.12 -10.52
N GLY A 59 7.99 41.10 -11.85
CA GLY A 59 9.07 40.57 -12.63
C GLY A 59 8.62 40.06 -14.01
N SER A 60 9.51 39.30 -14.65
CA SER A 60 9.31 38.83 -16.03
C SER A 60 9.91 37.46 -16.26
N ARG A 61 9.61 36.84 -17.40
CA ARG A 61 10.27 35.61 -17.89
C ARG A 61 10.68 35.71 -19.35
N ASN A 62 11.74 34.99 -19.68
CA ASN A 62 12.15 34.70 -21.06
C ASN A 62 12.55 33.22 -21.14
N GLY A 63 11.67 32.40 -21.74
CA GLY A 63 11.83 30.97 -21.71
C GLY A 63 11.82 30.42 -20.28
N ASN A 64 12.88 29.70 -19.87
CA ASN A 64 13.09 29.22 -18.51
C ASN A 64 13.90 30.18 -17.64
N THR A 65 14.20 31.38 -18.11
CA THR A 65 14.84 32.42 -17.29
C THR A 65 13.78 33.33 -16.70
N VAL A 66 13.86 33.56 -15.40
CA VAL A 66 12.94 34.48 -14.68
C VAL A 66 13.73 35.61 -14.03
N THR A 67 13.16 36.80 -14.02
CA THR A 67 13.71 37.98 -13.33
C THR A 67 12.69 38.46 -12.31
N VAL A 68 13.12 38.60 -11.05
CA VAL A 68 12.31 39.15 -9.96
C VAL A 68 12.79 40.55 -9.66
N ASP A 69 11.90 41.54 -9.71
CA ASP A 69 12.23 42.93 -9.48
C ASP A 69 12.74 43.18 -8.05
N ALA A 70 13.44 44.30 -7.85
CA ALA A 70 13.94 44.68 -6.53
C ALA A 70 12.81 44.83 -5.51
N GLY A 71 12.90 44.10 -4.39
CA GLY A 71 11.86 44.09 -3.34
C GLY A 71 10.54 43.43 -3.76
N GLY A 72 10.52 42.79 -4.93
CA GLY A 72 9.30 42.24 -5.54
C GLY A 72 9.06 40.77 -5.20
N THR A 73 7.86 40.32 -5.53
CA THR A 73 7.43 38.92 -5.44
C THR A 73 6.95 38.42 -6.77
N LEU A 74 7.54 37.34 -7.26
CA LEU A 74 7.16 36.69 -8.52
C LEU A 74 6.63 35.28 -8.24
N LYS A 75 5.39 35.00 -8.67
CA LYS A 75 4.89 33.61 -8.73
C LYS A 75 5.38 32.99 -10.02
N VAL A 76 5.98 31.81 -9.89
CA VAL A 76 6.53 31.04 -11.02
C VAL A 76 5.78 29.70 -11.10
N THR A 77 5.28 29.37 -12.28
CA THR A 77 4.70 28.07 -12.57
C THR A 77 5.64 27.26 -13.44
N VAL A 78 6.05 26.11 -12.95
CA VAL A 78 6.89 25.14 -13.67
C VAL A 78 6.05 23.92 -13.98
N THR A 79 6.10 23.46 -15.24
CA THR A 79 5.50 22.21 -15.69
C THR A 79 6.62 21.25 -16.04
N VAL A 80 6.53 20.06 -15.45
CA VAL A 80 7.37 18.90 -15.79
C VAL A 80 6.50 17.93 -16.58
N THR A 81 6.95 17.51 -17.74
CA THR A 81 6.24 16.54 -18.59
C THR A 81 7.17 15.36 -18.85
N LEU A 82 6.78 14.19 -18.42
CA LEU A 82 7.55 12.96 -18.63
C LEU A 82 7.59 12.60 -20.11
N SER A 83 8.76 12.19 -20.59
CA SER A 83 8.91 11.67 -21.95
C SER A 83 8.31 10.25 -22.06
N ASP A 84 8.15 9.79 -23.30
CA ASP A 84 7.70 8.40 -23.52
C ASP A 84 8.72 7.37 -22.99
N LYS A 85 10.01 7.69 -23.02
CA LYS A 85 11.06 6.87 -22.41
C LYS A 85 10.89 6.77 -20.91
N ASP A 86 10.64 7.89 -20.22
CA ASP A 86 10.45 7.92 -18.77
C ASP A 86 9.19 7.15 -18.37
N LYS A 87 8.09 7.32 -19.12
CA LYS A 87 6.85 6.58 -18.92
C LYS A 87 7.03 5.08 -19.12
N GLN A 88 7.75 4.66 -20.16
CA GLN A 88 8.05 3.24 -20.39
C GLN A 88 8.83 2.63 -19.24
N TYR A 89 9.77 3.36 -18.63
CA TYR A 89 10.46 2.89 -17.43
C TYR A 89 9.50 2.71 -16.26
N LEU A 90 8.65 3.70 -16.00
CA LEU A 90 7.67 3.67 -14.92
C LEU A 90 6.64 2.56 -15.10
N ASP A 91 6.06 2.44 -16.30
CA ASP A 91 5.05 1.42 -16.62
C ASP A 91 5.60 -0.01 -16.53
N LYS A 92 6.88 -0.19 -16.91
CA LYS A 92 7.54 -1.49 -16.84
C LYS A 92 7.90 -1.90 -15.40
N SER A 93 8.26 -0.92 -14.58
CA SER A 93 8.87 -1.16 -13.26
C SER A 93 7.84 -1.11 -12.13
N PHE A 94 6.70 -0.45 -12.33
CA PHE A 94 5.75 -0.16 -11.25
C PHE A 94 4.30 -0.31 -11.73
N GLU A 95 3.77 -1.50 -11.60
CA GLU A 95 2.41 -1.84 -12.05
C GLU A 95 1.33 -0.93 -11.44
N ASN A 96 1.48 -0.56 -10.19
CA ASN A 96 0.51 0.26 -9.45
C ASN A 96 0.84 1.77 -9.47
N GLY A 97 1.71 2.19 -10.39
CA GLY A 97 2.21 3.56 -10.42
C GLY A 97 3.34 3.83 -9.41
N MET A 98 3.96 5.00 -9.51
CA MET A 98 5.09 5.36 -8.66
C MET A 98 5.16 6.86 -8.42
N TYR A 99 5.79 7.24 -7.34
CA TYR A 99 6.12 8.64 -7.07
C TYR A 99 7.18 9.16 -8.02
N VAL A 100 6.97 10.37 -8.48
CA VAL A 100 7.94 11.18 -9.23
C VAL A 100 8.25 12.39 -8.37
N GLU A 101 9.50 12.53 -8.01
CA GLU A 101 9.95 13.57 -7.09
C GLU A 101 11.14 14.34 -7.64
N GLY A 102 11.59 15.32 -6.89
CA GLY A 102 12.79 16.08 -7.24
C GLY A 102 12.76 17.51 -6.75
N PHE A 103 13.52 18.32 -7.46
CA PHE A 103 13.71 19.71 -7.09
C PHE A 103 13.60 20.60 -8.32
N VAL A 104 12.78 21.65 -8.25
CA VAL A 104 12.94 22.79 -9.15
C VAL A 104 14.10 23.61 -8.65
N THR A 105 15.10 23.81 -9.48
CA THR A 105 16.30 24.58 -9.18
C THR A 105 16.25 25.94 -9.84
N LEU A 106 16.63 26.98 -9.11
CA LEU A 106 16.80 28.34 -9.60
C LEU A 106 18.27 28.72 -9.41
N THR A 107 19.00 28.74 -10.51
CA THR A 107 20.41 29.11 -10.51
C THR A 107 20.54 30.59 -10.78
N ALA A 108 21.09 31.31 -9.81
CA ALA A 108 21.24 32.75 -9.90
C ALA A 108 22.24 33.14 -10.98
N ARG A 109 21.86 34.11 -11.82
CA ARG A 109 22.80 34.73 -12.77
C ARG A 109 23.54 35.88 -12.08
N GLY A 110 24.87 35.77 -12.02
CA GLY A 110 25.72 36.75 -11.38
C GLY A 110 25.95 36.53 -9.90
N SER A 111 26.77 37.38 -9.28
CA SER A 111 27.30 37.18 -7.92
C SER A 111 26.40 37.65 -6.81
N ASN A 112 25.24 38.24 -7.11
CA ASN A 112 24.37 38.90 -6.13
C ASN A 112 23.19 38.04 -5.66
N GLY A 113 22.95 36.90 -6.30
CA GLY A 113 21.88 35.98 -5.96
C GLY A 113 22.42 34.69 -5.34
N VAL A 114 21.59 34.00 -4.58
CA VAL A 114 21.83 32.65 -4.09
C VAL A 114 21.00 31.65 -4.90
N ASN A 115 21.56 30.49 -5.15
CA ASN A 115 20.79 29.41 -5.77
C ASN A 115 19.71 28.95 -4.82
N LEU A 116 18.55 28.68 -5.38
CA LEU A 116 17.37 28.22 -4.63
C LEU A 116 16.91 26.86 -5.19
N ASN A 117 16.22 26.11 -4.37
CA ASN A 117 15.51 24.92 -4.81
C ASN A 117 14.16 24.81 -4.13
N VAL A 118 13.22 24.15 -4.81
CA VAL A 118 11.88 23.87 -4.31
C VAL A 118 11.60 22.39 -4.56
N PRO A 119 11.46 21.58 -3.50
CA PRO A 119 11.12 20.17 -3.67
C PRO A 119 9.73 19.99 -4.23
N PHE A 120 9.51 18.92 -4.98
CA PHE A 120 8.20 18.51 -5.41
C PHE A 120 8.03 17.01 -5.30
N LEU A 121 6.78 16.59 -5.14
CA LEU A 121 6.35 15.20 -5.17
C LEU A 121 5.08 15.13 -6.03
N ALA A 122 5.05 14.19 -6.95
CA ALA A 122 3.92 13.87 -7.79
C ALA A 122 3.75 12.35 -7.85
N PHE A 123 2.63 11.90 -8.36
CA PHE A 123 2.37 10.49 -8.57
C PHE A 123 2.11 10.25 -10.06
N TYR A 124 2.79 9.27 -10.63
CA TYR A 124 2.55 8.78 -11.98
C TYR A 124 1.73 7.49 -11.90
N GLY A 125 0.57 7.47 -12.53
CA GLY A 125 -0.39 6.37 -12.51
C GLY A 125 -1.73 6.78 -11.92
N ASP A 126 -2.61 5.81 -11.74
CA ASP A 126 -3.89 5.98 -11.06
C ASP A 126 -3.73 5.61 -9.58
N TRP A 127 -3.80 6.60 -8.71
CA TRP A 127 -3.70 6.40 -7.26
C TRP A 127 -4.77 5.44 -6.71
N THR A 128 -5.89 5.29 -7.41
CA THR A 128 -7.00 4.42 -6.98
C THR A 128 -6.85 2.98 -7.45
N GLN A 129 -5.95 2.72 -8.39
CA GLN A 129 -5.74 1.39 -8.98
C GLN A 129 -5.04 0.42 -8.02
N ALA A 130 -4.10 0.93 -7.20
CA ALA A 130 -3.39 0.08 -6.26
C ALA A 130 -4.36 -0.51 -5.23
N PRO A 131 -4.39 -1.84 -5.03
CA PRO A 131 -5.26 -2.49 -4.07
C PRO A 131 -4.95 -2.03 -2.65
N ILE A 132 -5.94 -2.08 -1.78
CA ILE A 132 -5.75 -1.81 -0.36
C ILE A 132 -5.24 -3.06 0.34
N PHE A 133 -5.83 -4.20 0.02
CA PHE A 133 -5.37 -5.49 0.49
C PHE A 133 -4.34 -6.08 -0.46
N ASP A 134 -3.41 -6.81 0.07
CA ASP A 134 -2.46 -7.60 -0.68
C ASP A 134 -3.12 -8.89 -1.21
N GLU A 135 -2.40 -9.66 -2.01
CA GLU A 135 -2.89 -10.93 -2.56
C GLU A 135 -3.21 -11.95 -1.47
N GLU A 136 -4.14 -12.84 -1.74
CA GLU A 136 -4.48 -13.92 -0.81
C GLU A 136 -3.40 -15.00 -0.81
N PHE A 137 -3.09 -15.49 0.39
CA PHE A 137 -2.11 -16.56 0.58
C PHE A 137 -2.36 -17.75 -0.33
N PHE A 138 -3.63 -18.14 -0.45
CA PHE A 138 -4.01 -19.31 -1.25
C PHE A 138 -3.98 -19.05 -2.76
N ASP A 139 -4.12 -17.82 -3.20
CA ASP A 139 -4.05 -17.49 -4.62
C ASP A 139 -2.62 -17.52 -5.15
N THR A 140 -1.68 -17.04 -4.34
CA THR A 140 -0.26 -16.98 -4.71
C THR A 140 0.46 -18.33 -4.61
N ASN A 141 -0.05 -19.26 -3.80
CA ASN A 141 0.67 -20.46 -3.42
C ASN A 141 -0.17 -21.75 -3.63
N ALA A 142 -1.17 -21.69 -4.51
CA ALA A 142 -2.08 -22.82 -4.75
C ALA A 142 -1.33 -24.11 -5.16
N ASP A 143 -0.34 -23.99 -6.04
CA ASP A 143 0.46 -25.11 -6.54
C ASP A 143 1.38 -25.71 -5.48
N GLU A 144 1.82 -24.91 -4.52
CA GLU A 144 2.70 -25.33 -3.43
C GLU A 144 1.93 -25.97 -2.29
N LEU A 145 0.69 -25.54 -2.05
CA LEU A 145 -0.21 -26.18 -1.10
C LEU A 145 -0.63 -27.60 -1.53
N ASP A 146 -0.72 -27.85 -2.83
CA ASP A 146 -0.98 -29.17 -3.37
C ASP A 146 0.22 -30.12 -3.24
N ALA A 147 1.43 -29.62 -3.07
CA ALA A 147 2.66 -30.40 -2.92
C ALA A 147 2.93 -30.93 -1.52
N GLY A 148 2.14 -30.54 -0.52
CA GLY A 148 2.23 -31.00 0.86
C GLY A 148 2.90 -30.05 1.84
N ILE A 149 3.09 -30.49 3.08
CA ILE A 149 3.47 -29.66 4.24
C ILE A 149 4.84 -29.00 4.13
N ASP A 150 5.81 -29.71 3.56
CA ASP A 150 7.17 -29.17 3.42
C ASP A 150 7.15 -27.93 2.52
N ALA A 151 6.24 -27.90 1.55
CA ALA A 151 6.00 -26.74 0.71
C ALA A 151 5.26 -25.62 1.46
N ALA A 152 4.28 -25.95 2.28
CA ALA A 152 3.55 -24.98 3.09
C ALA A 152 4.45 -24.32 4.15
N ASP A 153 5.28 -25.11 4.84
CA ASP A 153 6.26 -24.59 5.81
C ASP A 153 7.30 -23.70 5.12
N LYS A 154 7.72 -24.07 3.90
CA LYS A 154 8.66 -23.28 3.12
C LYS A 154 8.04 -21.99 2.60
N VAL A 155 6.80 -22.06 2.13
CA VAL A 155 6.00 -20.90 1.74
C VAL A 155 5.81 -19.95 2.91
N MET A 156 5.55 -20.48 4.09
CA MET A 156 5.43 -19.68 5.33
C MET A 156 6.76 -19.03 5.74
N ALA A 157 7.88 -19.64 5.43
CA ALA A 157 9.20 -19.12 5.78
C ALA A 157 9.76 -18.15 4.74
N ASP A 158 9.50 -18.38 3.44
CA ASP A 158 10.16 -17.67 2.35
C ASP A 158 9.28 -16.57 1.72
N ALA A 159 7.97 -16.74 1.74
CA ALA A 159 7.01 -15.76 1.24
C ALA A 159 6.07 -15.40 2.38
N TYR A 160 6.38 -14.33 3.08
CA TYR A 160 5.38 -13.73 3.93
C TYR A 160 4.29 -13.13 3.04
N PRO A 161 3.18 -13.86 2.82
CA PRO A 161 2.08 -13.27 2.11
C PRO A 161 1.62 -12.12 2.99
N THR A 162 1.69 -10.94 2.46
CA THR A 162 1.27 -9.75 3.17
C THR A 162 -0.25 -9.71 3.30
N LYS A 163 -0.96 -10.64 2.64
CA LYS A 163 -2.38 -10.85 2.79
C LYS A 163 -2.68 -12.26 3.33
N VAL A 164 -2.54 -12.42 4.63
CA VAL A 164 -3.16 -13.54 5.32
C VAL A 164 -4.48 -13.06 5.92
N ILE A 165 -5.55 -13.67 5.51
CA ILE A 165 -6.80 -13.58 6.23
C ILE A 165 -6.76 -14.66 7.29
N GLY A 166 -6.41 -14.29 8.50
CA GLY A 166 -6.37 -15.16 9.65
C GLY A 166 -7.43 -14.78 10.66
N GLY A 167 -8.06 -15.75 11.27
CA GLY A 167 -8.83 -15.56 12.51
C GLY A 167 -7.89 -15.71 13.70
N LEU A 168 -7.97 -14.82 14.68
CA LEU A 168 -7.29 -15.02 15.94
C LEU A 168 -8.11 -15.98 16.79
N TYR A 169 -7.48 -17.06 17.21
CA TYR A 169 -8.01 -17.98 18.19
C TYR A 169 -7.06 -18.00 19.37
N SER A 170 -7.49 -17.51 20.53
CA SER A 170 -6.79 -17.66 21.79
C SER A 170 -5.24 -17.61 21.64
N ASP A 171 -4.64 -16.49 21.36
CA ASP A 171 -3.20 -16.28 21.16
C ASP A 171 -2.57 -16.92 19.91
N TYR A 172 -3.34 -17.63 19.09
CA TYR A 172 -2.86 -18.22 17.85
C TYR A 172 -3.57 -17.62 16.63
N ILE A 173 -2.78 -17.34 15.61
CA ILE A 173 -3.32 -16.96 14.28
C ILE A 173 -3.56 -18.26 13.53
N SER A 174 -4.80 -18.50 13.09
CA SER A 174 -5.11 -19.56 12.13
C SER A 174 -5.51 -18.95 10.79
N TYR A 175 -5.11 -19.59 9.71
CA TYR A 175 -5.54 -19.18 8.38
C TYR A 175 -7.01 -19.53 8.18
N LEU A 176 -7.82 -18.56 7.76
CA LEU A 176 -9.21 -18.81 7.39
C LEU A 176 -9.26 -19.83 6.25
N GLY A 177 -10.13 -20.82 6.39
CA GLY A 177 -10.26 -21.91 5.42
C GLY A 177 -9.19 -23.01 5.54
N SER A 178 -8.28 -22.95 6.53
CA SER A 178 -7.33 -24.01 6.80
C SER A 178 -7.73 -24.79 8.05
N TYR A 179 -7.42 -26.08 8.05
CA TYR A 179 -7.54 -26.91 9.23
C TYR A 179 -6.30 -27.78 9.40
N TYR A 180 -5.91 -28.02 10.65
CA TYR A 180 -4.79 -28.87 10.95
C TYR A 180 -5.26 -30.31 11.15
N PHE A 181 -4.77 -31.22 10.30
CA PHE A 181 -4.87 -32.64 10.55
C PHE A 181 -3.65 -33.10 11.34
N LYS A 182 -3.88 -33.53 12.53
CA LYS A 182 -2.86 -34.25 13.31
C LYS A 182 -3.09 -35.74 13.15
N GLN A 183 -2.60 -36.34 12.07
CA GLN A 183 -2.62 -37.81 11.91
C GLN A 183 -1.47 -38.49 12.65
N ASP A 184 -0.36 -37.81 12.85
CA ASP A 184 0.80 -38.27 13.56
C ASP A 184 1.20 -37.17 14.55
N PRO A 185 1.57 -37.47 15.80
CA PRO A 185 2.08 -36.45 16.72
C PRO A 185 3.27 -35.66 16.19
N SER A 186 3.96 -36.17 15.20
CA SER A 186 5.12 -35.54 14.56
C SER A 186 4.82 -34.86 13.22
N ALA A 187 3.63 -35.05 12.64
CA ALA A 187 3.25 -34.49 11.34
C ALA A 187 1.99 -33.65 11.47
N THR A 188 2.08 -32.39 11.13
CA THR A 188 0.95 -31.46 11.05
C THR A 188 0.61 -31.25 9.58
N GLN A 189 -0.55 -31.72 9.12
CA GLN A 189 -1.02 -31.47 7.76
C GLN A 189 -1.95 -30.27 7.76
N ILE A 190 -1.68 -29.31 6.90
CA ILE A 190 -2.55 -28.19 6.63
C ILE A 190 -3.30 -28.52 5.36
N ALA A 191 -4.62 -28.71 5.47
CA ALA A 191 -5.47 -28.79 4.29
C ALA A 191 -6.23 -27.46 4.19
N ALA A 192 -6.05 -26.77 3.09
CA ALA A 192 -6.77 -25.54 2.81
C ALA A 192 -8.12 -25.85 2.19
N GLN A 193 -9.20 -25.40 2.79
CA GLN A 193 -10.49 -25.27 2.12
C GLN A 193 -10.73 -23.79 1.94
N ARG A 194 -10.47 -23.30 0.73
CA ARG A 194 -10.79 -21.93 0.37
C ARG A 194 -12.22 -21.64 0.79
N ASP A 195 -12.42 -20.50 1.42
CA ASP A 195 -13.72 -19.89 1.63
C ASP A 195 -14.62 -20.52 2.71
N HIS A 196 -14.20 -21.54 3.44
CA HIS A 196 -15.05 -22.17 4.44
C HIS A 196 -14.39 -22.25 5.81
N VAL A 197 -15.04 -21.64 6.81
CA VAL A 197 -14.66 -21.75 8.23
C VAL A 197 -15.87 -22.21 9.02
N ALA A 198 -15.73 -23.30 9.76
CA ALA A 198 -16.75 -23.70 10.71
C ALA A 198 -16.53 -22.95 12.04
N LEU A 199 -17.50 -22.14 12.43
CA LEU A 199 -17.53 -21.49 13.72
C LEU A 199 -18.34 -22.31 14.72
N SER A 200 -17.90 -22.40 15.96
CA SER A 200 -18.59 -23.11 17.02
C SER A 200 -18.45 -22.36 18.33
N ASN A 201 -19.56 -22.10 18.97
CA ASN A 201 -19.61 -21.54 20.33
C ASN A 201 -19.61 -22.63 21.41
N GLN A 202 -19.43 -23.89 21.04
CA GLN A 202 -19.44 -24.99 22.00
C GLN A 202 -18.09 -25.16 22.67
N ASN A 203 -18.16 -25.16 23.97
CA ASN A 203 -17.05 -25.47 24.86
C ASN A 203 -16.83 -27.00 24.91
N ASN A 204 -16.07 -27.57 23.98
CA ASN A 204 -15.88 -29.00 23.82
C ASN A 204 -14.63 -29.57 24.51
N GLY A 205 -14.03 -28.83 25.42
CA GLY A 205 -12.83 -29.27 26.14
C GLY A 205 -13.18 -30.23 27.27
N ALA A 206 -12.87 -31.52 27.11
CA ALA A 206 -12.92 -32.48 28.21
C ALA A 206 -11.92 -32.17 29.33
N ASP A 207 -10.97 -31.28 29.08
CA ASP A 207 -9.84 -30.94 29.96
C ASP A 207 -9.88 -29.50 30.51
N GLY A 208 -11.02 -28.84 30.43
CA GLY A 208 -11.12 -27.42 30.81
C GLY A 208 -10.49 -26.43 29.82
N ASN A 209 -9.91 -26.91 28.74
CA ASN A 209 -9.45 -26.09 27.62
C ASN A 209 -10.62 -25.89 26.66
N THR A 210 -11.11 -24.71 26.65
CA THR A 210 -12.16 -24.22 25.75
C THR A 210 -11.58 -24.09 24.34
N THR A 211 -11.90 -25.00 23.45
CA THR A 211 -11.69 -24.81 22.02
C THR A 211 -12.92 -24.15 21.43
N ILE A 212 -12.94 -22.85 21.44
CA ILE A 212 -14.00 -22.08 20.79
C ILE A 212 -13.47 -21.70 19.43
N ASN A 213 -14.07 -22.22 18.36
CA ASN A 213 -13.80 -21.73 17.02
C ASN A 213 -14.56 -20.44 16.81
N THR A 214 -13.96 -19.33 17.19
CA THR A 214 -14.51 -17.99 17.01
C THR A 214 -13.68 -17.21 16.01
N LEU A 215 -14.29 -16.27 15.35
CA LEU A 215 -13.63 -15.31 14.49
C LEU A 215 -13.54 -13.96 15.21
N GLU A 216 -12.55 -13.80 16.09
CA GLU A 216 -12.41 -12.58 16.89
C GLU A 216 -11.97 -11.38 16.06
N SER A 217 -11.06 -11.60 15.13
CA SER A 217 -10.58 -10.57 14.23
C SER A 217 -10.12 -11.17 12.90
N ILE A 218 -10.14 -10.37 11.85
CA ILE A 218 -9.50 -10.68 10.58
C ILE A 218 -8.17 -9.92 10.53
N TRP A 219 -7.10 -10.64 10.28
CA TRP A 219 -5.79 -10.08 10.07
C TRP A 219 -5.52 -10.07 8.57
N ALA A 220 -5.46 -8.88 8.01
CA ALA A 220 -5.22 -8.69 6.59
C ALA A 220 -3.92 -7.94 6.35
N GLY A 221 -3.16 -8.39 5.37
CA GLY A 221 -2.07 -7.61 4.82
C GLY A 221 -2.65 -6.40 4.11
N MET A 222 -2.23 -5.20 4.51
CA MET A 222 -2.67 -3.97 3.87
C MET A 222 -1.48 -3.29 3.20
N LEU A 223 -1.59 -3.03 1.91
CA LEU A 223 -0.58 -2.29 1.15
C LEU A 223 -0.64 -0.80 1.46
N ARG A 224 -1.82 -0.29 1.81
CA ARG A 224 -2.09 1.13 2.08
C ARG A 224 -3.20 1.32 3.12
N ASN A 225 -3.29 2.53 3.67
CA ASN A 225 -4.38 2.88 4.57
C ASN A 225 -5.73 2.91 3.84
N ALA A 226 -6.79 2.47 4.51
CA ALA A 226 -8.15 2.61 4.03
C ALA A 226 -8.87 3.77 4.74
N LYS A 227 -9.63 4.55 3.99
CA LYS A 227 -10.54 5.55 4.55
C LYS A 227 -11.63 4.89 5.39
N ARG A 228 -12.12 3.73 4.92
CA ARG A 228 -13.05 2.89 5.65
C ARG A 228 -12.90 1.44 5.23
N VAL A 229 -13.24 0.55 6.16
CA VAL A 229 -13.41 -0.89 5.92
C VAL A 229 -14.82 -1.25 6.34
N GLU A 230 -15.58 -1.84 5.44
CA GLU A 230 -16.93 -2.34 5.70
C GLU A 230 -16.90 -3.86 5.85
N ILE A 231 -17.48 -4.35 6.93
CA ILE A 231 -17.64 -5.77 7.19
C ILE A 231 -19.12 -6.08 7.12
N LYS A 232 -19.49 -7.13 6.39
CA LYS A 232 -20.87 -7.61 6.31
C LYS A 232 -20.89 -9.11 6.49
N VAL A 233 -21.90 -9.59 7.21
CA VAL A 233 -22.23 -11.01 7.35
C VAL A 233 -23.63 -11.20 6.78
N VAL A 234 -23.72 -12.04 5.76
CA VAL A 234 -24.96 -12.29 5.02
C VAL A 234 -25.32 -13.75 5.17
N GLU A 235 -26.58 -14.05 5.52
CA GLU A 235 -27.10 -15.41 5.48
C GLU A 235 -27.32 -15.85 4.03
N ASP A 236 -26.63 -16.89 3.60
CA ASP A 236 -26.58 -17.30 2.18
C ASP A 236 -27.97 -17.73 1.64
N SER A 237 -28.77 -18.36 2.48
CA SER A 237 -30.08 -18.89 2.08
C SER A 237 -31.14 -17.81 1.84
N THR A 238 -31.01 -16.67 2.52
CA THR A 238 -32.00 -15.59 2.50
C THR A 238 -31.51 -14.29 1.88
N GLY A 239 -30.19 -14.12 1.81
CA GLY A 239 -29.56 -12.85 1.44
C GLY A 239 -29.70 -11.75 2.52
N GLU A 240 -30.15 -12.10 3.72
CA GLU A 240 -30.30 -11.16 4.81
C GLU A 240 -28.93 -10.76 5.38
N VAL A 241 -28.70 -9.45 5.54
CA VAL A 241 -27.52 -8.93 6.24
C VAL A 241 -27.79 -9.02 7.75
N VAL A 242 -27.18 -10.00 8.40
CA VAL A 242 -27.36 -10.25 9.85
C VAL A 242 -26.43 -9.40 10.71
N PHE A 243 -25.35 -8.90 10.09
CA PHE A 243 -24.41 -8.01 10.75
C PHE A 243 -23.74 -7.09 9.73
N SER A 244 -23.50 -5.84 10.13
CA SER A 244 -22.61 -4.94 9.39
C SER A 244 -21.88 -4.00 10.35
N LYS A 245 -20.61 -3.73 10.03
CA LYS A 245 -19.75 -2.81 10.77
C LYS A 245 -18.91 -1.98 9.82
N THR A 246 -18.67 -0.73 10.17
CA THR A 246 -17.77 0.15 9.43
C THR A 246 -16.66 0.64 10.35
N ASN A 247 -15.42 0.32 9.99
CA ASN A 247 -14.24 0.85 10.64
C ASN A 247 -13.69 2.01 9.78
N ASN A 248 -13.65 3.22 10.35
CA ASN A 248 -13.13 4.39 9.64
C ASN A 248 -11.65 4.59 9.92
N ASN A 249 -10.91 5.08 8.91
CA ASN A 249 -9.48 5.39 9.01
C ASN A 249 -8.65 4.17 9.44
N GLN A 250 -8.91 3.02 8.84
CA GLN A 250 -8.14 1.81 9.07
C GLN A 250 -6.70 2.04 8.57
N ARG A 251 -5.76 1.96 9.50
CA ARG A 251 -4.34 2.15 9.18
C ARG A 251 -3.68 0.83 8.82
N LYS A 252 -2.76 0.90 7.86
CA LYS A 252 -1.76 -0.14 7.66
C LYS A 252 -0.92 -0.23 8.93
N SER A 253 -0.83 -1.42 9.51
CA SER A 253 0.03 -1.68 10.66
C SER A 253 1.41 -2.13 10.22
N TYR A 254 2.40 -1.76 11.02
CA TYR A 254 3.76 -2.22 10.92
C TYR A 254 4.24 -2.55 12.32
N SER A 255 4.77 -3.75 12.53
CA SER A 255 5.39 -4.15 13.80
C SER A 255 6.89 -4.25 13.61
N GLU A 256 7.64 -3.35 14.22
CA GLU A 256 9.09 -3.37 14.22
C GLU A 256 9.59 -4.63 14.95
N GLY A 257 10.46 -5.40 14.30
CA GLY A 257 11.00 -6.65 14.85
C GLY A 257 10.15 -7.90 14.62
N SER A 258 9.00 -7.78 13.99
CA SER A 258 8.19 -8.88 13.46
C SER A 258 8.28 -8.88 11.93
N SER A 259 8.53 -10.05 11.34
CA SER A 259 8.48 -10.18 9.88
C SER A 259 7.05 -10.23 9.34
N ILE A 260 6.05 -10.04 10.18
CA ILE A 260 4.64 -10.16 9.81
C ILE A 260 3.98 -8.78 9.88
N TYR A 261 3.46 -8.32 8.75
CA TYR A 261 2.84 -7.00 8.58
C TYR A 261 1.33 -7.13 8.43
N TYR A 262 0.64 -7.51 9.51
CA TYR A 262 -0.81 -7.60 9.49
C TYR A 262 -1.46 -6.41 10.15
N SER A 263 -2.54 -5.95 9.54
CA SER A 263 -3.43 -4.98 10.14
C SER A 263 -4.65 -5.70 10.70
N PRO A 264 -4.82 -5.75 12.03
CA PRO A 264 -6.00 -6.36 12.61
C PRO A 264 -7.23 -5.53 12.25
N ILE A 265 -8.22 -6.20 11.68
CA ILE A 265 -9.53 -5.63 11.40
C ILE A 265 -10.47 -6.21 12.44
N ASP A 266 -10.86 -5.38 13.40
CA ASP A 266 -11.81 -5.78 14.42
C ASP A 266 -13.19 -6.02 13.79
N ILE A 267 -13.65 -7.25 13.84
CA ILE A 267 -14.94 -7.68 13.30
C ILE A 267 -16.06 -7.43 14.34
N GLY A 268 -15.72 -7.47 15.62
CA GLY A 268 -16.74 -7.41 16.71
C GLY A 268 -17.58 -8.67 16.75
N PHE A 269 -16.94 -9.82 16.75
CA PHE A 269 -17.58 -11.14 16.66
C PHE A 269 -18.59 -11.39 17.77
N ASP A 270 -18.37 -10.93 18.98
CA ASP A 270 -19.33 -11.06 20.09
C ASP A 270 -20.74 -10.53 19.75
N ALA A 271 -20.78 -9.50 18.89
CA ALA A 271 -22.05 -8.95 18.41
C ALA A 271 -22.65 -9.79 17.26
N ILE A 272 -21.82 -10.48 16.48
CA ILE A 272 -22.26 -11.35 15.38
C ILE A 272 -22.84 -12.65 15.93
N GLU A 273 -22.17 -13.25 16.91
CA GLU A 273 -22.52 -14.55 17.47
C GLU A 273 -23.98 -14.64 17.94
N GLN A 274 -24.50 -13.55 18.46
CA GLN A 274 -25.87 -13.47 18.94
C GLN A 274 -26.95 -13.61 17.84
N ASN A 275 -26.56 -13.35 16.59
CA ASN A 275 -27.46 -13.34 15.42
C ASN A 275 -27.30 -14.57 14.52
N LEU A 276 -26.27 -15.42 14.76
CA LEU A 276 -26.03 -16.59 13.95
C LEU A 276 -26.96 -17.76 14.37
N LYS A 277 -27.48 -18.48 13.38
CA LYS A 277 -28.30 -19.67 13.55
C LYS A 277 -27.44 -20.92 13.39
N ASN A 278 -27.74 -21.97 14.14
CA ASN A 278 -27.08 -23.26 14.01
C ASN A 278 -27.31 -23.86 12.61
N ASN A 279 -26.31 -24.57 12.09
CA ASN A 279 -26.35 -25.24 10.78
C ASN A 279 -26.75 -24.33 9.62
N THR A 280 -26.33 -23.09 9.66
CA THR A 280 -26.61 -22.07 8.64
C THR A 280 -25.28 -21.57 8.07
N GLN A 281 -25.25 -21.37 6.77
CA GLN A 281 -24.09 -20.79 6.08
C GLN A 281 -24.23 -19.28 5.98
N TYR A 282 -23.11 -18.60 6.15
CA TYR A 282 -23.00 -17.16 6.08
C TYR A 282 -21.77 -16.79 5.25
N THR A 283 -21.91 -15.75 4.46
CA THR A 283 -20.78 -15.12 3.77
C THR A 283 -20.34 -13.87 4.56
N VAL A 284 -19.06 -13.83 4.92
CA VAL A 284 -18.41 -12.65 5.50
C VAL A 284 -17.65 -11.93 4.40
N THR A 285 -17.97 -10.66 4.17
CA THR A 285 -17.24 -9.80 3.25
C THR A 285 -16.54 -8.69 4.01
N VAL A 286 -15.34 -8.37 3.54
CA VAL A 286 -14.51 -7.27 4.04
C VAL A 286 -14.13 -6.38 2.86
N ASP A 287 -14.79 -5.25 2.74
CA ASP A 287 -14.59 -4.30 1.65
C ASP A 287 -13.79 -3.10 2.16
N ALA A 288 -12.70 -2.75 1.50
CA ALA A 288 -11.89 -1.59 1.86
C ALA A 288 -11.98 -0.49 0.79
N TYR A 289 -12.05 0.77 1.24
CA TYR A 289 -12.23 1.94 0.38
C TYR A 289 -11.16 3.00 0.67
N ILE A 290 -10.75 3.72 -0.39
CA ILE A 290 -9.82 4.86 -0.34
C ILE A 290 -10.56 6.15 0.02
#